data_a41db327c0b5bc72ca77c27af3f7a479
#
_entry.id   a41db327c0b5bc72ca77c27af3f7a479
#
_cell.length_a   1.000
_cell.length_b   1.000
_cell.length_c   1.000
_cell.angle_alpha   90.00
_cell.angle_beta   90.00
_cell.angle_gamma   90.00
#
_symmetry.space_group_name_H-M   'P 1'
#
loop_
_entity.id
_entity.type
_entity.pdbx_description
1 polymer ?
#
loop_
_entity_poly.entity_id
_entity_poly.type
_entity_poly.pdbx_seq_one_letter_code
_entity_poly.pdbx_strand_id
1 'polypeptide(L)'
;MKYENILQTIGETPVIKINRLAPEHVEMYVKMESFNPMASVKDRLAFAIINDARQSGKLKEGQTVIEATSGNTGIALAMVCAVLGHPFVATMVETFSIERRKIMRALGAKVILTPAAERGSGMVKRAEELADQHGWFLARQFQNPANPEYHANTTGPEILRDFAGEKLDFWVTGWGTGGTLTGAGKTLKSARPDLKIVATEPEQAALLSGGDWSPHKIQGWTPDFIPEVLEKDIADLVIPVNDDESIKTSLALAKSEGIFVGSSAGATVNAALKVAETADPGSVLLAMLPDTAERYLSTPLFADINEESDDDWLKSL
;
A
#
# COMPACT_ATOMS: atom_id res chain seq x y z
N MET A 1 22.29 -8.86 12.52
CA MET A 1 21.76 -7.58 13.02
C MET A 1 20.92 -7.83 14.29
N LYS A 2 20.95 -6.92 15.26
CA LYS A 2 20.09 -6.99 16.47
C LYS A 2 19.35 -5.67 16.59
N TYR A 3 18.05 -5.72 16.84
CA TYR A 3 17.17 -4.57 16.99
C TYR A 3 16.56 -4.56 18.40
N GLU A 4 16.26 -3.39 18.95
CA GLU A 4 15.63 -3.26 20.27
C GLU A 4 14.14 -3.63 20.23
N ASN A 5 13.46 -3.32 19.11
CA ASN A 5 12.07 -3.67 18.89
C ASN A 5 11.77 -3.76 17.39
N ILE A 6 10.59 -4.26 17.06
CA ILE A 6 10.17 -4.52 15.68
C ILE A 6 10.04 -3.24 14.83
N LEU A 7 9.83 -2.07 15.43
CA LEU A 7 9.68 -0.80 14.68
C LEU A 7 10.97 -0.39 13.96
N GLN A 8 12.14 -0.82 14.45
CA GLN A 8 13.44 -0.56 13.82
C GLN A 8 13.67 -1.38 12.55
N THR A 9 12.79 -2.31 12.21
CA THR A 9 12.85 -3.10 10.98
C THR A 9 11.95 -2.55 9.87
N ILE A 10 11.29 -1.41 10.11
CA ILE A 10 10.44 -0.76 9.10
C ILE A 10 11.31 -0.08 8.05
N GLY A 11 11.02 -0.33 6.79
CA GLY A 11 11.78 0.22 5.66
C GLY A 11 12.91 -0.70 5.21
N GLU A 12 13.88 -0.13 4.48
CA GLU A 12 15.02 -0.88 3.87
C GLU A 12 14.53 -2.10 3.08
N THR A 13 13.39 -1.94 2.39
CA THR A 13 12.75 -3.03 1.65
C THR A 13 13.53 -3.33 0.36
N PRO A 14 13.66 -4.59 -0.06
CA PRO A 14 14.47 -4.96 -1.21
C PRO A 14 13.84 -4.52 -2.53
N VAL A 15 14.72 -4.28 -3.50
CA VAL A 15 14.40 -4.16 -4.93
C VAL A 15 14.78 -5.46 -5.62
N ILE A 16 13.85 -6.04 -6.38
CA ILE A 16 13.99 -7.34 -7.03
C ILE A 16 13.74 -7.19 -8.54
N LYS A 17 14.61 -7.77 -9.36
CA LYS A 17 14.45 -7.79 -10.83
C LYS A 17 13.34 -8.75 -11.25
N ILE A 18 12.50 -8.33 -12.17
CA ILE A 18 11.52 -9.18 -12.86
C ILE A 18 12.20 -9.81 -14.07
N ASN A 19 12.19 -11.13 -14.16
CA ASN A 19 12.97 -11.87 -15.16
C ASN A 19 12.15 -12.52 -16.28
N ARG A 20 10.88 -12.86 -16.00
CA ARG A 20 10.04 -13.62 -16.94
C ARG A 20 8.85 -12.84 -17.46
N LEU A 21 8.35 -11.87 -16.71
CA LEU A 21 7.20 -11.06 -17.12
C LEU A 21 7.60 -9.77 -17.83
N ALA A 22 8.82 -9.29 -17.61
CA ALA A 22 9.33 -8.08 -18.26
C ALA A 22 9.59 -8.31 -19.75
N PRO A 23 9.24 -7.35 -20.65
CA PRO A 23 9.69 -7.37 -22.03
C PRO A 23 11.22 -7.35 -22.13
N GLU A 24 11.79 -8.10 -23.10
CA GLU A 24 13.25 -8.28 -23.24
C GLU A 24 14.04 -6.97 -23.49
N HIS A 25 13.40 -5.95 -24.03
CA HIS A 25 14.06 -4.68 -24.37
C HIS A 25 14.18 -3.69 -23.22
N VAL A 26 13.60 -3.99 -22.04
CA VAL A 26 13.67 -3.13 -20.84
C VAL A 26 14.10 -3.91 -19.61
N GLU A 27 14.55 -3.21 -18.58
CA GLU A 27 14.77 -3.78 -17.27
C GLU A 27 13.67 -3.34 -16.31
N MET A 28 12.99 -4.32 -15.70
CA MET A 28 11.95 -4.05 -14.70
C MET A 28 12.36 -4.55 -13.33
N TYR A 29 12.13 -3.72 -12.34
CA TYR A 29 12.34 -4.02 -10.94
C TYR A 29 11.08 -3.74 -10.12
N VAL A 30 10.98 -4.39 -8.97
CA VAL A 30 9.89 -4.19 -8.02
C VAL A 30 10.45 -3.91 -6.63
N LYS A 31 9.88 -2.91 -5.92
CA LYS A 31 10.21 -2.63 -4.52
C LYS A 31 9.19 -3.32 -3.62
N MET A 32 9.68 -4.27 -2.82
CA MET A 32 8.86 -5.22 -2.07
C MET A 32 8.48 -4.70 -0.68
N GLU A 33 7.41 -3.91 -0.56
CA GLU A 33 6.94 -3.40 0.74
C GLU A 33 6.35 -4.50 1.66
N SER A 34 6.15 -5.71 1.14
CA SER A 34 5.83 -6.89 1.93
C SER A 34 6.96 -7.33 2.89
N PHE A 35 8.16 -6.79 2.74
CA PHE A 35 9.26 -7.04 3.67
C PHE A 35 9.23 -6.16 4.93
N ASN A 36 8.32 -5.21 5.02
CA ASN A 36 8.04 -4.55 6.28
C ASN A 36 7.46 -5.54 7.32
N PRO A 37 7.61 -5.30 8.64
CA PRO A 37 7.27 -6.27 9.69
C PRO A 37 5.81 -6.75 9.68
N MET A 38 4.86 -5.89 9.29
CA MET A 38 3.46 -6.29 9.08
C MET A 38 3.13 -6.48 7.59
N ALA A 39 4.15 -6.74 6.81
CA ALA A 39 4.09 -7.10 5.40
C ALA A 39 3.32 -6.10 4.52
N SER A 40 3.46 -4.80 4.80
CA SER A 40 2.90 -3.76 3.92
C SER A 40 3.59 -2.40 4.05
N VAL A 41 3.44 -1.58 3.01
CA VAL A 41 3.86 -0.17 2.97
C VAL A 41 3.26 0.69 4.09
N LYS A 42 2.15 0.25 4.68
CA LYS A 42 1.44 0.99 5.73
C LYS A 42 2.18 1.01 7.07
N ASP A 43 3.15 0.12 7.28
CA ASP A 43 4.00 0.14 8.46
C ASP A 43 4.76 1.47 8.57
N ARG A 44 5.19 2.01 7.42
CA ARG A 44 5.87 3.31 7.31
C ARG A 44 5.00 4.46 7.80
N LEU A 45 3.78 4.59 7.25
CA LEU A 45 2.90 5.70 7.63
C LEU A 45 2.39 5.58 9.08
N ALA A 46 2.13 4.37 9.56
CA ALA A 46 1.68 4.15 10.93
C ALA A 46 2.75 4.57 11.94
N PHE A 47 3.99 4.16 11.70
CA PHE A 47 5.12 4.58 12.51
C PHE A 47 5.31 6.10 12.46
N ALA A 48 5.29 6.68 11.26
CA ALA A 48 5.46 8.12 11.07
C ALA A 48 4.45 8.94 11.87
N ILE A 49 3.16 8.64 11.73
CA ILE A 49 2.07 9.38 12.37
C ILE A 49 2.17 9.28 13.91
N ILE A 50 2.37 8.08 14.44
CA ILE A 50 2.43 7.89 15.90
C ILE A 50 3.69 8.50 16.48
N ASN A 51 4.83 8.36 15.81
CA ASN A 51 6.09 8.91 16.25
C ASN A 51 6.08 10.45 16.24
N ASP A 52 5.60 11.08 15.16
CA ASP A 52 5.42 12.54 15.08
C ASP A 52 4.48 13.05 16.20
N ALA A 53 3.34 12.40 16.37
CA ALA A 53 2.36 12.81 17.38
C ALA A 53 2.91 12.71 18.81
N ARG A 54 3.73 11.72 19.10
CA ARG A 54 4.41 11.59 20.41
C ARG A 54 5.49 12.65 20.59
N GLN A 55 6.33 12.86 19.59
CA GLN A 55 7.42 13.86 19.64
C GLN A 55 6.89 15.29 19.75
N SER A 56 5.79 15.59 19.05
CA SER A 56 5.15 16.89 19.12
C SER A 56 4.23 17.09 20.34
N GLY A 57 4.04 16.07 21.19
CA GLY A 57 3.16 16.09 22.36
C GLY A 57 1.66 16.05 22.05
N LYS A 58 1.27 15.85 20.79
CA LYS A 58 -0.13 15.68 20.37
C LYS A 58 -0.75 14.38 20.86
N LEU A 59 0.06 13.32 20.96
CA LEU A 59 -0.33 12.02 21.52
C LEU A 59 0.33 11.85 22.88
N LYS A 60 -0.50 11.81 23.95
CA LYS A 60 -0.04 11.65 25.33
C LYS A 60 0.24 10.18 25.63
N GLU A 61 1.11 9.92 26.58
CA GLU A 61 1.41 8.55 27.06
C GLU A 61 0.13 7.80 27.46
N GLY A 62 -0.03 6.57 26.99
CA GLY A 62 -1.20 5.72 27.24
C GLY A 62 -2.51 6.21 26.61
N GLN A 63 -2.53 7.34 25.91
CA GLN A 63 -3.73 7.80 25.21
C GLN A 63 -4.13 6.83 24.11
N THR A 64 -5.42 6.56 23.98
CA THR A 64 -5.97 5.71 22.92
C THR A 64 -5.82 6.38 21.56
N VAL A 65 -5.35 5.61 20.59
CA VAL A 65 -5.30 5.97 19.18
C VAL A 65 -6.51 5.37 18.45
N ILE A 66 -7.12 6.12 17.56
CA ILE A 66 -8.22 5.64 16.70
C ILE A 66 -7.95 5.99 15.23
N GLU A 67 -8.39 5.11 14.32
CA GLU A 67 -8.34 5.35 12.87
C GLU A 67 -9.48 4.65 12.14
N ALA A 68 -9.98 5.30 11.11
CA ALA A 68 -10.90 4.70 10.14
C ALA A 68 -10.11 3.90 9.11
N THR A 69 -10.15 2.58 9.22
CA THR A 69 -9.35 1.72 8.34
C THR A 69 -9.89 0.30 8.27
N SER A 70 -9.97 -0.22 7.07
CA SER A 70 -10.37 -1.60 6.79
C SER A 70 -9.19 -2.51 6.38
N GLY A 71 -7.97 -1.98 6.39
CA GLY A 71 -6.85 -2.66 5.77
C GLY A 71 -5.53 -2.62 6.53
N ASN A 72 -4.49 -2.54 5.75
CA ASN A 72 -3.10 -2.59 6.21
C ASN A 72 -2.75 -1.49 7.22
N THR A 73 -3.35 -0.30 7.10
CA THR A 73 -3.14 0.78 8.07
C THR A 73 -3.57 0.37 9.47
N GLY A 74 -4.71 -0.31 9.61
CA GLY A 74 -5.18 -0.79 10.91
C GLY A 74 -4.25 -1.83 11.53
N ILE A 75 -3.71 -2.73 10.71
CA ILE A 75 -2.73 -3.73 11.15
C ILE A 75 -1.43 -3.04 11.61
N ALA A 76 -0.93 -2.11 10.81
CA ALA A 76 0.29 -1.38 11.10
C ALA A 76 0.16 -0.50 12.36
N LEU A 77 -0.95 0.25 12.51
CA LEU A 77 -1.23 1.03 13.72
C LEU A 77 -1.36 0.14 14.96
N ALA A 78 -2.01 -1.03 14.82
CA ALA A 78 -2.10 -1.99 15.93
C ALA A 78 -0.70 -2.44 16.40
N MET A 79 0.21 -2.76 15.47
CA MET A 79 1.60 -3.11 15.79
C MET A 79 2.34 -1.96 16.47
N VAL A 80 2.30 -0.77 15.87
CA VAL A 80 3.03 0.41 16.39
C VAL A 80 2.52 0.77 17.78
N CYS A 81 1.20 0.80 17.97
CA CYS A 81 0.58 1.10 19.25
C CYS A 81 0.89 0.04 20.31
N ALA A 82 0.90 -1.25 19.95
CA ALA A 82 1.29 -2.30 20.88
C ALA A 82 2.72 -2.14 21.40
N VAL A 83 3.67 -1.81 20.53
CA VAL A 83 5.07 -1.58 20.91
C VAL A 83 5.25 -0.33 21.78
N LEU A 84 4.50 0.73 21.47
CA LEU A 84 4.65 2.04 22.13
C LEU A 84 3.71 2.23 23.32
N GLY A 85 2.91 1.22 23.70
CA GLY A 85 2.06 1.23 24.88
C GLY A 85 0.77 2.06 24.75
N HIS A 86 0.26 2.21 23.52
CA HIS A 86 -1.01 2.88 23.27
C HIS A 86 -2.14 1.88 22.97
N PRO A 87 -3.32 1.99 23.61
CA PRO A 87 -4.50 1.27 23.11
C PRO A 87 -4.85 1.73 21.70
N PHE A 88 -5.26 0.80 20.82
CA PHE A 88 -5.67 1.13 19.45
C PHE A 88 -7.09 0.65 19.16
N VAL A 89 -7.85 1.51 18.49
CA VAL A 89 -9.22 1.27 18.03
C VAL A 89 -9.29 1.50 16.52
N ALA A 90 -9.84 0.54 15.78
CA ALA A 90 -10.14 0.70 14.37
C ALA A 90 -11.66 0.77 14.14
N THR A 91 -12.15 1.71 13.36
CA THR A 91 -13.50 1.64 12.76
C THR A 91 -13.39 1.02 11.38
N MET A 92 -14.24 0.06 11.07
CA MET A 92 -14.12 -0.78 9.87
C MET A 92 -15.50 -1.18 9.37
N VAL A 93 -15.73 -1.09 8.05
CA VAL A 93 -16.98 -1.61 7.45
C VAL A 93 -17.08 -3.13 7.65
N GLU A 94 -18.27 -3.60 8.01
CA GLU A 94 -18.53 -5.01 8.36
C GLU A 94 -18.26 -6.02 7.24
N THR A 95 -18.25 -5.61 5.98
CA THR A 95 -18.02 -6.48 4.81
C THR A 95 -16.54 -6.76 4.50
N PHE A 96 -15.62 -6.07 5.16
CA PHE A 96 -14.20 -6.28 4.90
C PHE A 96 -13.63 -7.54 5.59
N SER A 97 -12.47 -7.99 5.11
CA SER A 97 -11.77 -9.23 5.43
C SER A 97 -11.73 -9.58 6.93
N ILE A 98 -12.15 -10.82 7.22
CA ILE A 98 -12.12 -11.39 8.56
C ILE A 98 -10.68 -11.56 9.04
N GLU A 99 -9.74 -11.89 8.16
CA GLU A 99 -8.32 -12.07 8.45
C GLU A 99 -7.74 -10.80 9.07
N ARG A 100 -8.00 -9.66 8.47
CA ARG A 100 -7.51 -8.36 8.98
C ARG A 100 -8.05 -8.02 10.36
N ARG A 101 -9.33 -8.34 10.62
CA ARG A 101 -9.91 -8.18 11.97
C ARG A 101 -9.21 -9.08 12.99
N LYS A 102 -8.92 -10.33 12.62
CA LYS A 102 -8.21 -11.27 13.49
C LYS A 102 -6.78 -10.79 13.77
N ILE A 103 -6.05 -10.32 12.74
CA ILE A 103 -4.69 -9.80 12.91
C ILE A 103 -4.71 -8.58 13.83
N MET A 104 -5.55 -7.57 13.60
CA MET A 104 -5.65 -6.40 14.48
C MET A 104 -5.98 -6.78 15.92
N ARG A 105 -6.93 -7.71 16.13
CA ARG A 105 -7.29 -8.18 17.49
C ARG A 105 -6.15 -8.96 18.15
N ALA A 106 -5.41 -9.77 17.40
CA ALA A 106 -4.25 -10.49 17.92
C ALA A 106 -3.13 -9.53 18.37
N LEU A 107 -3.01 -8.37 17.71
CA LEU A 107 -2.13 -7.27 18.10
C LEU A 107 -2.69 -6.39 19.24
N GLY A 108 -3.83 -6.73 19.83
CA GLY A 108 -4.44 -6.03 20.96
C GLY A 108 -5.45 -4.95 20.60
N ALA A 109 -5.68 -4.68 19.33
CA ALA A 109 -6.62 -3.64 18.89
C ALA A 109 -8.09 -3.99 19.18
N LYS A 110 -8.91 -2.96 19.36
CA LYS A 110 -10.38 -3.07 19.33
C LYS A 110 -10.86 -2.72 17.93
N VAL A 111 -11.85 -3.46 17.44
CA VAL A 111 -12.43 -3.23 16.11
C VAL A 111 -13.91 -2.96 16.27
N ILE A 112 -14.33 -1.77 15.84
CA ILE A 112 -15.72 -1.32 15.81
C ILE A 112 -16.20 -1.43 14.37
N LEU A 113 -17.28 -2.18 14.15
CA LEU A 113 -17.83 -2.37 12.82
C LEU A 113 -18.88 -1.29 12.52
N THR A 114 -18.83 -0.78 11.28
CA THR A 114 -19.83 0.15 10.74
C THR A 114 -20.67 -0.55 9.66
N PRO A 115 -21.94 -0.14 9.45
CA PRO A 115 -22.80 -0.73 8.44
C PRO A 115 -22.23 -0.60 7.02
N ALA A 116 -22.42 -1.64 6.19
CA ALA A 116 -21.97 -1.64 4.80
C ALA A 116 -22.55 -0.47 3.98
N ALA A 117 -23.78 -0.07 4.25
CA ALA A 117 -24.47 1.03 3.57
C ALA A 117 -23.79 2.40 3.77
N GLU A 118 -23.06 2.58 4.87
CA GLU A 118 -22.38 3.84 5.19
C GLU A 118 -21.01 3.97 4.52
N ARG A 119 -20.47 2.91 3.92
CA ARG A 119 -19.22 2.87 3.17
C ARG A 119 -18.00 3.42 3.96
N GLY A 120 -17.01 3.93 3.24
CA GLY A 120 -15.79 4.54 3.81
C GLY A 120 -16.07 5.82 4.61
N SER A 121 -16.96 6.66 4.13
CA SER A 121 -17.36 7.89 4.82
C SER A 121 -17.99 7.63 6.20
N GLY A 122 -18.77 6.56 6.33
CA GLY A 122 -19.31 6.14 7.63
C GLY A 122 -18.25 5.70 8.62
N MET A 123 -17.21 4.99 8.16
CA MET A 123 -16.05 4.65 9.02
C MET A 123 -15.37 5.91 9.56
N VAL A 124 -15.09 6.88 8.68
CA VAL A 124 -14.40 8.13 9.03
C VAL A 124 -15.22 8.91 10.06
N LYS A 125 -16.50 9.14 9.75
CA LYS A 125 -17.43 9.84 10.67
C LYS A 125 -17.46 9.15 12.04
N ARG A 126 -17.55 7.82 12.08
CA ARG A 126 -17.58 7.07 13.34
C ARG A 126 -16.28 7.20 14.13
N ALA A 127 -15.13 7.22 13.46
CA ALA A 127 -13.84 7.43 14.11
C ALA A 127 -13.74 8.84 14.71
N GLU A 128 -14.19 9.87 14.01
CA GLU A 128 -14.23 11.26 14.45
C GLU A 128 -15.13 11.42 15.68
N GLU A 129 -16.36 10.92 15.62
CA GLU A 129 -17.30 10.94 16.74
C GLU A 129 -16.72 10.33 18.02
N LEU A 130 -16.06 9.16 17.89
CA LEU A 130 -15.46 8.47 19.03
C LEU A 130 -14.22 9.19 19.54
N ALA A 131 -13.41 9.74 18.64
CA ALA A 131 -12.25 10.56 19.02
C ALA A 131 -12.67 11.76 19.86
N ASP A 132 -13.69 12.49 19.40
CA ASP A 132 -14.21 13.68 20.11
C ASP A 132 -14.87 13.30 21.43
N GLN A 133 -15.70 12.25 21.44
CA GLN A 133 -16.43 11.80 22.63
C GLN A 133 -15.49 11.36 23.76
N HIS A 134 -14.37 10.73 23.43
CA HIS A 134 -13.48 10.10 24.41
C HIS A 134 -12.13 10.81 24.57
N GLY A 135 -11.86 11.86 23.80
CA GLY A 135 -10.56 12.53 23.78
C GLY A 135 -9.44 11.64 23.24
N TRP A 136 -9.74 10.75 22.26
CA TRP A 136 -8.78 9.86 21.65
C TRP A 136 -8.00 10.58 20.54
N PHE A 137 -6.79 10.12 20.28
CA PHE A 137 -5.98 10.63 19.18
C PHE A 137 -6.43 10.00 17.86
N LEU A 138 -6.95 10.79 16.93
CA LEU A 138 -7.30 10.37 15.58
C LEU A 138 -6.07 10.52 14.66
N ALA A 139 -5.62 9.42 14.06
CA ALA A 139 -4.37 9.39 13.29
C ALA A 139 -4.48 10.14 11.94
N ARG A 140 -5.66 10.18 11.29
CA ARG A 140 -5.96 10.96 10.06
C ARG A 140 -5.03 10.61 8.89
N GLN A 141 -4.96 9.34 8.51
CA GLN A 141 -4.04 8.86 7.46
C GLN A 141 -4.11 9.62 6.12
N PHE A 142 -5.25 10.22 5.79
CA PHE A 142 -5.49 10.94 4.55
C PHE A 142 -5.12 12.42 4.60
N GLN A 143 -4.90 12.98 5.79
CA GLN A 143 -4.63 14.41 6.02
C GLN A 143 -3.29 14.65 6.73
N ASN A 144 -2.76 13.65 7.43
CA ASN A 144 -1.58 13.84 8.28
C ASN A 144 -0.29 13.98 7.44
N PRO A 145 0.41 15.12 7.50
CA PRO A 145 1.62 15.37 6.70
C PRO A 145 2.79 14.45 7.05
N ALA A 146 2.83 13.87 8.25
CA ALA A 146 3.87 12.91 8.62
C ALA A 146 3.90 11.69 7.68
N ASN A 147 2.77 11.34 7.03
CA ASN A 147 2.70 10.27 6.06
C ASN A 147 3.60 10.54 4.81
N PRO A 148 3.36 11.55 3.98
CA PRO A 148 4.24 11.83 2.84
C PRO A 148 5.66 12.23 3.27
N GLU A 149 5.83 12.95 4.38
CA GLU A 149 7.16 13.32 4.88
C GLU A 149 8.03 12.10 5.19
N TYR A 150 7.46 11.05 5.77
CA TYR A 150 8.22 9.83 6.03
C TYR A 150 8.67 9.15 4.73
N HIS A 151 7.82 9.08 3.72
CA HIS A 151 8.20 8.56 2.42
C HIS A 151 9.26 9.43 1.71
N ALA A 152 9.20 10.74 1.87
CA ALA A 152 10.23 11.65 1.37
C ALA A 152 11.59 11.41 2.02
N ASN A 153 11.61 11.09 3.31
CA ASN A 153 12.82 10.92 4.11
C ASN A 153 13.33 9.47 4.19
N THR A 154 12.56 8.48 3.71
CA THR A 154 12.94 7.06 3.76
C THR A 154 12.79 6.38 2.41
N THR A 155 11.59 6.16 1.91
CA THR A 155 11.30 5.42 0.67
C THR A 155 12.00 6.05 -0.55
N GLY A 156 11.94 7.37 -0.70
CA GLY A 156 12.64 8.09 -1.77
C GLY A 156 14.15 7.89 -1.72
N PRO A 157 14.83 8.18 -0.58
CA PRO A 157 16.26 7.92 -0.39
C PRO A 157 16.66 6.44 -0.56
N GLU A 158 15.84 5.49 -0.12
CA GLU A 158 16.07 4.06 -0.36
C GLU A 158 16.15 3.77 -1.87
N ILE A 159 15.17 4.22 -2.65
CA ILE A 159 15.14 4.03 -4.10
C ILE A 159 16.36 4.70 -4.77
N LEU A 160 16.71 5.92 -4.37
CA LEU A 160 17.88 6.62 -4.90
C LEU A 160 19.18 5.86 -4.63
N ARG A 161 19.32 5.26 -3.46
CA ARG A 161 20.46 4.44 -3.08
C ARG A 161 20.49 3.12 -3.85
N ASP A 162 19.33 2.45 -3.99
CA ASP A 162 19.21 1.16 -4.68
C ASP A 162 19.60 1.29 -6.18
N PHE A 163 19.40 2.45 -6.79
CA PHE A 163 19.78 2.77 -8.17
C PHE A 163 20.96 3.77 -8.27
N ALA A 164 21.83 3.80 -7.24
CA ALA A 164 22.97 4.72 -7.25
C ALA A 164 23.97 4.37 -8.37
N GLY A 165 24.20 5.32 -9.29
CA GLY A 165 25.05 5.11 -10.45
C GLY A 165 24.40 4.36 -11.62
N GLU A 166 23.15 3.99 -11.49
CA GLU A 166 22.35 3.29 -12.52
C GLU A 166 21.24 4.19 -13.07
N LYS A 167 20.71 3.80 -14.23
CA LYS A 167 19.52 4.40 -14.82
C LYS A 167 18.27 4.07 -13.96
N LEU A 168 17.34 4.98 -13.92
CA LEU A 168 15.95 4.75 -13.52
C LEU A 168 15.09 5.74 -14.31
N ASP A 169 14.38 5.25 -15.31
CA ASP A 169 13.63 6.08 -16.26
C ASP A 169 12.16 6.26 -15.82
N PHE A 170 11.58 5.21 -15.21
CA PHE A 170 10.19 5.23 -14.75
C PHE A 170 10.06 4.68 -13.33
N TRP A 171 9.27 5.38 -12.51
CA TRP A 171 8.83 4.89 -11.21
C TRP A 171 7.31 4.81 -11.20
N VAL A 172 6.78 3.61 -11.01
CA VAL A 172 5.34 3.30 -11.09
C VAL A 172 4.78 2.99 -9.72
N THR A 173 3.75 3.69 -9.30
CA THR A 173 3.08 3.43 -8.03
C THR A 173 1.59 3.73 -8.11
N GLY A 174 0.78 2.94 -7.40
CA GLY A 174 -0.61 3.26 -7.16
C GLY A 174 -0.77 4.21 -5.98
N TRP A 175 -1.99 4.66 -5.73
CA TRP A 175 -2.31 5.54 -4.62
C TRP A 175 -3.55 5.11 -3.84
N GLY A 176 -3.43 5.14 -2.52
CA GLY A 176 -4.55 5.03 -1.57
C GLY A 176 -4.64 6.33 -0.78
N THR A 177 -3.77 6.51 0.22
CA THR A 177 -3.63 7.81 0.91
C THR A 177 -2.86 8.86 0.10
N GLY A 178 -2.10 8.44 -0.89
CA GLY A 178 -1.24 9.33 -1.67
C GLY A 178 0.14 9.61 -1.05
N GLY A 179 0.38 9.17 0.19
CA GLY A 179 1.62 9.48 0.90
C GLY A 179 2.88 9.00 0.20
N THR A 180 2.87 7.76 -0.32
CA THR A 180 4.02 7.19 -1.07
C THR A 180 4.27 7.98 -2.36
N LEU A 181 3.22 8.17 -3.17
CA LEU A 181 3.31 8.89 -4.43
C LEU A 181 3.84 10.32 -4.23
N THR A 182 3.27 11.07 -3.28
CA THR A 182 3.69 12.44 -2.98
C THR A 182 5.09 12.50 -2.39
N GLY A 183 5.33 11.76 -1.30
CA GLY A 183 6.58 11.88 -0.55
C GLY A 183 7.79 11.37 -1.31
N ALA A 184 7.78 10.09 -1.72
CA ALA A 184 8.87 9.51 -2.49
C ALA A 184 9.00 10.20 -3.86
N GLY A 185 7.87 10.52 -4.52
CA GLY A 185 7.86 11.23 -5.79
C GLY A 185 8.60 12.57 -5.76
N LYS A 186 8.37 13.40 -4.73
CA LYS A 186 9.09 14.67 -4.55
C LYS A 186 10.61 14.47 -4.44
N THR A 187 11.04 13.52 -3.62
CA THR A 187 12.45 13.21 -3.43
C THR A 187 13.09 12.69 -4.72
N LEU A 188 12.42 11.77 -5.40
CA LEU A 188 12.89 11.21 -6.66
C LEU A 188 12.97 12.27 -7.76
N LYS A 189 11.94 13.10 -7.93
CA LYS A 189 11.92 14.15 -8.95
C LYS A 189 12.96 15.23 -8.71
N SER A 190 13.22 15.57 -7.45
CA SER A 190 14.28 16.52 -7.07
C SER A 190 15.67 16.01 -7.41
N ALA A 191 15.95 14.72 -7.18
CA ALA A 191 17.26 14.12 -7.41
C ALA A 191 17.47 13.65 -8.85
N ARG A 192 16.39 13.29 -9.55
CA ARG A 192 16.37 12.77 -10.94
C ARG A 192 15.28 13.47 -11.73
N PRO A 193 15.50 14.70 -12.23
CA PRO A 193 14.44 15.49 -12.93
C PRO A 193 13.88 14.81 -14.17
N ASP A 194 14.65 13.97 -14.84
CA ASP A 194 14.25 13.24 -16.06
C ASP A 194 13.42 11.99 -15.76
N LEU A 195 13.44 11.48 -14.52
CA LEU A 195 12.64 10.34 -14.09
C LEU A 195 11.13 10.62 -14.30
N LYS A 196 10.44 9.73 -14.96
CA LYS A 196 9.00 9.79 -15.13
C LYS A 196 8.28 9.10 -13.98
N ILE A 197 7.47 9.85 -13.25
CA ILE A 197 6.60 9.34 -12.20
C ILE A 197 5.28 8.92 -12.83
N VAL A 198 4.93 7.66 -12.70
CA VAL A 198 3.69 7.08 -13.22
C VAL A 198 2.78 6.73 -12.05
N ALA A 199 1.67 7.45 -11.92
CA ALA A 199 0.59 7.06 -11.03
C ALA A 199 -0.31 6.04 -11.72
N THR A 200 -0.85 5.09 -10.94
CA THR A 200 -1.86 4.16 -11.46
C THR A 200 -3.06 4.10 -10.54
N GLU A 201 -4.23 3.92 -11.12
CA GLU A 201 -5.52 3.90 -10.44
C GLU A 201 -6.49 2.94 -11.14
N PRO A 202 -7.55 2.45 -10.46
CA PRO A 202 -8.55 1.60 -11.11
C PRO A 202 -9.32 2.38 -12.19
N GLU A 203 -9.62 1.73 -13.31
CA GLU A 203 -10.45 2.33 -14.38
C GLU A 203 -11.82 2.81 -13.86
N GLN A 204 -12.40 2.08 -12.88
CA GLN A 204 -13.68 2.40 -12.27
C GLN A 204 -13.62 3.58 -11.29
N ALA A 205 -12.42 3.99 -10.88
CA ALA A 205 -12.19 5.06 -9.92
C ALA A 205 -11.03 5.96 -10.36
N ALA A 206 -11.05 6.38 -11.61
CA ALA A 206 -9.98 7.13 -12.28
C ALA A 206 -9.99 8.62 -11.91
N LEU A 207 -9.90 8.94 -10.63
CA LEU A 207 -10.06 10.31 -10.12
C LEU A 207 -8.92 11.25 -10.50
N LEU A 208 -7.67 10.78 -10.62
CA LEU A 208 -6.54 11.58 -11.10
C LEU A 208 -6.66 11.84 -12.60
N SER A 209 -7.24 10.90 -13.35
CA SER A 209 -7.53 11.04 -14.78
C SER A 209 -8.78 11.90 -15.07
N GLY A 210 -9.47 12.40 -14.03
CA GLY A 210 -10.66 13.23 -14.17
C GLY A 210 -11.97 12.48 -14.38
N GLY A 211 -11.98 11.17 -14.11
CA GLY A 211 -13.17 10.31 -14.13
C GLY A 211 -13.94 10.32 -12.82
N ASP A 212 -15.07 9.63 -12.81
CA ASP A 212 -15.89 9.40 -11.62
C ASP A 212 -15.43 8.18 -10.82
N TRP A 213 -15.83 8.12 -9.55
CA TRP A 213 -15.56 6.98 -8.70
C TRP A 213 -16.71 5.96 -8.74
N SER A 214 -16.34 4.69 -8.92
CA SER A 214 -17.23 3.52 -8.73
C SER A 214 -16.49 2.44 -7.95
N PRO A 215 -17.19 1.50 -7.29
CA PRO A 215 -16.57 0.40 -6.59
C PRO A 215 -15.66 -0.43 -7.49
N HIS A 216 -14.47 -0.81 -6.98
CA HIS A 216 -13.46 -1.61 -7.66
C HIS A 216 -12.90 -2.71 -6.75
N LYS A 217 -12.20 -3.71 -7.33
CA LYS A 217 -11.67 -4.87 -6.61
C LYS A 217 -10.25 -4.65 -6.04
N ILE A 218 -9.57 -3.55 -6.39
CA ILE A 218 -8.20 -3.28 -5.95
C ILE A 218 -8.23 -2.67 -4.54
N GLN A 219 -8.17 -3.52 -3.54
CA GLN A 219 -8.32 -3.10 -2.14
C GLN A 219 -7.16 -2.20 -1.68
N GLY A 220 -7.51 -1.13 -0.96
CA GLY A 220 -6.55 -0.17 -0.40
C GLY A 220 -6.17 0.97 -1.33
N TRP A 221 -6.66 0.99 -2.57
CA TRP A 221 -6.48 2.07 -3.53
C TRP A 221 -7.72 2.96 -3.62
N THR A 222 -7.52 4.14 -4.11
CA THR A 222 -8.47 5.14 -4.57
C THR A 222 -9.77 5.16 -3.76
N PRO A 223 -9.79 5.85 -2.61
CA PRO A 223 -11.03 6.15 -1.91
C PRO A 223 -11.95 7.01 -2.79
N ASP A 224 -13.22 7.18 -2.38
CA ASP A 224 -14.21 7.99 -3.08
C ASP A 224 -13.97 9.52 -3.01
N PHE A 225 -12.74 9.89 -2.67
CA PHE A 225 -12.25 11.28 -2.60
C PHE A 225 -10.74 11.35 -2.89
N ILE A 226 -10.25 12.54 -3.21
CA ILE A 226 -8.81 12.81 -3.30
C ILE A 226 -8.28 13.20 -1.90
N PRO A 227 -7.32 12.44 -1.34
CA PRO A 227 -6.73 12.77 -0.03
C PRO A 227 -5.98 14.10 -0.01
N GLU A 228 -6.03 14.80 1.12
CA GLU A 228 -5.35 16.11 1.28
C GLU A 228 -3.83 16.00 1.14
N VAL A 229 -3.23 14.87 1.55
CA VAL A 229 -1.79 14.63 1.44
C VAL A 229 -1.33 14.22 0.05
N LEU A 230 -2.25 14.01 -0.89
CA LEU A 230 -1.95 13.67 -2.27
C LEU A 230 -1.71 14.92 -3.12
N GLU A 231 -0.51 15.09 -3.61
CA GLU A 231 -0.15 16.11 -4.60
C GLU A 231 -0.41 15.58 -6.01
N LYS A 232 -1.46 16.08 -6.65
CA LYS A 232 -1.95 15.56 -7.94
C LYS A 232 -0.93 15.73 -9.07
N ASP A 233 -0.19 16.83 -9.06
CA ASP A 233 0.72 17.23 -10.14
C ASP A 233 2.10 16.57 -10.06
N ILE A 234 2.31 15.67 -9.09
CA ILE A 234 3.59 14.96 -8.95
C ILE A 234 3.79 13.89 -10.02
N ALA A 235 2.72 13.32 -10.57
CA ALA A 235 2.77 12.31 -11.60
C ALA A 235 2.92 12.94 -12.99
N ASP A 236 3.90 12.46 -13.76
CA ASP A 236 4.04 12.81 -15.18
C ASP A 236 3.01 12.09 -16.06
N LEU A 237 2.60 10.89 -15.65
CA LEU A 237 1.62 10.04 -16.34
C LEU A 237 0.65 9.43 -15.33
N VAL A 238 -0.61 9.26 -15.73
CA VAL A 238 -1.60 8.48 -14.98
C VAL A 238 -2.11 7.37 -15.87
N ILE A 239 -2.02 6.11 -15.41
CA ILE A 239 -2.43 4.93 -16.16
C ILE A 239 -3.54 4.21 -15.41
N PRO A 240 -4.78 4.29 -15.88
CA PRO A 240 -5.87 3.48 -15.35
C PRO A 240 -5.65 1.99 -15.66
N VAL A 241 -6.02 1.12 -14.72
CA VAL A 241 -5.86 -0.33 -14.85
C VAL A 241 -7.16 -1.05 -14.52
N ASN A 242 -7.38 -2.16 -15.24
CA ASN A 242 -8.54 -3.01 -15.06
C ASN A 242 -8.38 -3.94 -13.86
N ASP A 243 -9.46 -4.18 -13.11
CA ASP A 243 -9.47 -5.05 -11.93
C ASP A 243 -9.04 -6.49 -12.25
N ASP A 244 -9.60 -7.08 -13.32
CA ASP A 244 -9.34 -8.47 -13.65
C ASP A 244 -7.92 -8.68 -14.22
N GLU A 245 -7.40 -7.71 -14.99
CA GLU A 245 -5.99 -7.70 -15.43
C GLU A 245 -5.05 -7.56 -14.23
N SER A 246 -5.40 -6.76 -13.25
CA SER A 246 -4.61 -6.60 -12.02
C SER A 246 -4.53 -7.90 -11.22
N ILE A 247 -5.65 -8.62 -11.10
CA ILE A 247 -5.72 -9.95 -10.46
C ILE A 247 -4.86 -10.95 -11.24
N LYS A 248 -5.01 -11.03 -12.56
CA LYS A 248 -4.20 -11.92 -13.42
C LYS A 248 -2.70 -11.64 -13.29
N THR A 249 -2.31 -10.37 -13.25
CA THR A 249 -0.91 -9.97 -13.10
C THR A 249 -0.35 -10.35 -11.73
N SER A 250 -1.12 -10.20 -10.66
CA SER A 250 -0.73 -10.65 -9.31
C SER A 250 -0.48 -12.18 -9.29
N LEU A 251 -1.38 -12.96 -9.88
CA LEU A 251 -1.21 -14.43 -10.00
C LEU A 251 -0.05 -14.81 -10.90
N ALA A 252 0.20 -14.06 -11.98
CA ALA A 252 1.35 -14.28 -12.86
C ALA A 252 2.68 -14.01 -12.14
N LEU A 253 2.78 -12.95 -11.32
CA LEU A 253 3.93 -12.68 -10.45
C LEU A 253 4.22 -13.87 -9.53
N ALA A 254 3.18 -14.43 -8.89
CA ALA A 254 3.33 -15.60 -8.03
C ALA A 254 3.83 -16.83 -8.80
N LYS A 255 3.24 -17.13 -9.95
CA LYS A 255 3.55 -18.35 -10.74
C LYS A 255 4.89 -18.25 -11.47
N SER A 256 5.25 -17.07 -11.99
CA SER A 256 6.41 -16.91 -12.86
C SER A 256 7.64 -16.39 -12.13
N GLU A 257 7.46 -15.55 -11.13
CA GLU A 257 8.57 -14.89 -10.41
C GLU A 257 8.69 -15.34 -8.94
N GLY A 258 7.72 -16.12 -8.43
CA GLY A 258 7.68 -16.50 -7.01
C GLY A 258 7.32 -15.32 -6.08
N ILE A 259 6.78 -14.24 -6.62
CA ILE A 259 6.44 -13.01 -5.90
C ILE A 259 4.96 -13.04 -5.51
N PHE A 260 4.67 -13.33 -4.24
CA PHE A 260 3.31 -13.52 -3.71
C PHE A 260 2.76 -12.24 -3.07
N VAL A 261 1.95 -11.49 -3.83
CA VAL A 261 1.55 -10.11 -3.51
C VAL A 261 0.07 -9.86 -3.78
N GLY A 262 -0.49 -8.80 -3.15
CA GLY A 262 -1.89 -8.42 -3.26
C GLY A 262 -2.28 -7.86 -4.64
N SER A 263 -3.58 -7.67 -4.87
CA SER A 263 -4.14 -7.17 -6.14
C SER A 263 -3.60 -5.79 -6.55
N SER A 264 -3.31 -4.92 -5.58
CA SER A 264 -2.72 -3.60 -5.84
C SER A 264 -1.29 -3.68 -6.38
N ALA A 265 -0.52 -4.69 -5.99
CA ALA A 265 0.79 -4.98 -6.57
C ALA A 265 0.66 -5.45 -8.02
N GLY A 266 -0.29 -6.35 -8.29
CA GLY A 266 -0.62 -6.76 -9.66
C GLY A 266 -1.03 -5.57 -10.54
N ALA A 267 -1.84 -4.67 -10.00
CA ALA A 267 -2.23 -3.42 -10.65
C ALA A 267 -1.04 -2.52 -10.98
N THR A 268 -0.12 -2.33 -10.04
CA THR A 268 1.10 -1.52 -10.28
C THR A 268 1.98 -2.14 -11.37
N VAL A 269 2.18 -3.47 -11.33
CA VAL A 269 2.97 -4.17 -12.37
C VAL A 269 2.25 -4.16 -13.71
N ASN A 270 0.92 -4.30 -13.76
CA ASN A 270 0.16 -4.17 -15.01
C ASN A 270 0.36 -2.79 -15.65
N ALA A 271 0.31 -1.71 -14.86
CA ALA A 271 0.63 -0.37 -15.36
C ALA A 271 2.09 -0.26 -15.82
N ALA A 272 3.04 -0.85 -15.08
CA ALA A 272 4.45 -0.85 -15.46
C ALA A 272 4.70 -1.62 -16.77
N LEU A 273 4.00 -2.72 -17.00
CA LEU A 273 4.06 -3.46 -18.28
C LEU A 273 3.52 -2.63 -19.44
N LYS A 274 2.40 -1.90 -19.25
CA LYS A 274 1.87 -0.97 -20.26
C LYS A 274 2.87 0.15 -20.60
N VAL A 275 3.60 0.68 -19.60
CA VAL A 275 4.70 1.63 -19.85
C VAL A 275 5.84 0.96 -20.61
N ALA A 276 6.21 -0.26 -20.22
CA ALA A 276 7.30 -1.01 -20.82
C ALA A 276 7.09 -1.30 -22.32
N GLU A 277 5.83 -1.55 -22.74
CA GLU A 277 5.48 -1.78 -24.16
C GLU A 277 5.91 -0.64 -25.09
N THR A 278 5.94 0.59 -24.57
CA THR A 278 6.24 1.81 -25.36
C THR A 278 7.55 2.49 -24.96
N ALA A 279 8.23 1.96 -23.95
CA ALA A 279 9.50 2.51 -23.47
C ALA A 279 10.64 2.21 -24.45
N ASP A 280 11.60 3.12 -24.52
CA ASP A 280 12.80 2.94 -25.34
C ASP A 280 13.61 1.70 -24.90
N PRO A 281 14.26 0.97 -25.82
CA PRO A 281 15.15 -0.12 -25.47
C PRO A 281 16.23 0.28 -24.46
N GLY A 282 16.43 -0.52 -23.43
CA GLY A 282 17.34 -0.24 -22.33
C GLY A 282 16.76 0.69 -21.26
N SER A 283 15.47 1.01 -21.29
CA SER A 283 14.78 1.73 -20.20
C SER A 283 14.72 0.86 -18.94
N VAL A 284 14.82 1.52 -17.79
CA VAL A 284 14.76 0.91 -16.46
C VAL A 284 13.52 1.39 -15.73
N LEU A 285 12.69 0.45 -15.27
CA LEU A 285 11.44 0.70 -14.59
C LEU A 285 11.47 0.13 -13.15
N LEU A 286 10.91 0.86 -12.18
CA LEU A 286 10.67 0.36 -10.83
C LEU A 286 9.18 0.46 -10.50
N ALA A 287 8.56 -0.65 -10.11
CA ALA A 287 7.17 -0.70 -9.66
C ALA A 287 7.08 -0.96 -8.14
N MET A 288 6.19 -0.25 -7.45
CA MET A 288 5.95 -0.45 -6.01
C MET A 288 4.98 -1.61 -5.78
N LEU A 289 5.37 -2.58 -4.95
CA LEU A 289 4.50 -3.69 -4.52
C LEU A 289 4.08 -3.48 -3.06
N PRO A 290 2.84 -3.02 -2.82
CA PRO A 290 2.45 -2.47 -1.51
C PRO A 290 2.37 -3.48 -0.37
N ASP A 291 2.03 -4.75 -0.64
CA ASP A 291 1.80 -5.75 0.41
C ASP A 291 1.87 -7.21 -0.07
N THR A 292 1.80 -8.13 0.90
CA THR A 292 1.70 -9.58 0.68
C THR A 292 0.28 -10.02 0.30
N ALA A 293 0.16 -11.18 -0.36
CA ALA A 293 -1.10 -11.77 -0.79
C ALA A 293 -1.88 -12.52 0.31
N GLU A 294 -1.23 -12.99 1.38
CA GLU A 294 -1.84 -13.87 2.38
C GLU A 294 -3.12 -13.32 3.01
N ARG A 295 -3.25 -12.00 3.14
CA ARG A 295 -4.44 -11.34 3.69
C ARG A 295 -5.60 -11.19 2.71
N TYR A 296 -5.48 -11.79 1.51
CA TYR A 296 -6.48 -11.76 0.43
C TYR A 296 -7.00 -13.15 0.06
N LEU A 297 -6.60 -14.22 0.80
CA LEU A 297 -6.96 -15.60 0.46
C LEU A 297 -8.47 -15.84 0.34
N SER A 298 -9.29 -15.15 1.12
CA SER A 298 -10.76 -15.20 1.06
C SER A 298 -11.40 -14.19 0.09
N THR A 299 -10.62 -13.57 -0.78
CA THR A 299 -11.09 -12.53 -1.72
C THR A 299 -11.11 -13.03 -3.16
N PRO A 300 -11.71 -12.27 -4.11
CA PRO A 300 -11.68 -12.62 -5.52
C PRO A 300 -10.29 -12.87 -6.13
N LEU A 301 -9.21 -12.39 -5.51
CA LEU A 301 -7.84 -12.66 -5.98
C LEU A 301 -7.52 -14.15 -6.07
N PHE A 302 -8.08 -14.97 -5.19
CA PHE A 302 -7.82 -16.41 -5.11
C PHE A 302 -9.05 -17.28 -5.32
N ALA A 303 -10.17 -16.71 -5.82
CA ALA A 303 -11.42 -17.43 -5.97
C ALA A 303 -11.32 -18.68 -6.87
N ASP A 304 -10.41 -18.63 -7.84
CA ASP A 304 -10.21 -19.73 -8.81
C ASP A 304 -9.05 -20.67 -8.43
N ILE A 305 -8.48 -20.53 -7.22
CA ILE A 305 -7.42 -21.42 -6.75
C ILE A 305 -8.05 -22.65 -6.10
N ASN A 306 -7.73 -23.83 -6.66
CA ASN A 306 -8.22 -25.10 -6.18
C ASN A 306 -7.63 -25.46 -4.81
N GLU A 307 -8.48 -25.94 -3.90
CA GLU A 307 -8.12 -26.43 -2.56
C GLU A 307 -8.14 -27.97 -2.49
N GLU A 308 -8.51 -28.65 -3.57
CA GLU A 308 -8.64 -30.10 -3.63
C GLU A 308 -7.28 -30.79 -3.87
N SER A 309 -7.29 -32.14 -3.77
CA SER A 309 -6.11 -32.95 -4.06
C SER A 309 -5.77 -32.98 -5.55
N ASP A 310 -4.48 -32.96 -5.88
CA ASP A 310 -3.97 -33.07 -7.26
C ASP A 310 -3.85 -34.54 -7.72
N ASP A 311 -4.60 -35.50 -7.14
CA ASP A 311 -4.57 -36.92 -7.49
C ASP A 311 -4.94 -37.16 -8.97
N ASP A 312 -5.83 -36.38 -9.55
CA ASP A 312 -6.23 -36.54 -10.93
C ASP A 312 -5.13 -36.05 -11.89
N TRP A 313 -4.39 -34.99 -11.54
CA TRP A 313 -3.18 -34.61 -12.25
C TRP A 313 -2.12 -35.71 -12.17
N LEU A 314 -1.89 -36.27 -10.98
CA LEU A 314 -0.91 -37.38 -10.82
C LEU A 314 -1.25 -38.59 -11.66
N LYS A 315 -2.53 -38.97 -11.80
CA LYS A 315 -2.98 -40.08 -12.68
C LYS A 315 -2.81 -39.77 -14.16
N SER A 316 -2.65 -38.49 -14.55
CA SER A 316 -2.48 -38.07 -15.93
C SER A 316 -1.02 -38.13 -16.42
N LEU A 317 -0.05 -38.37 -15.53
CA LEU A 317 1.37 -38.53 -15.81
C LEU A 317 1.69 -39.99 -16.24
#